data_183cfbf335183e3e9dbe5b88274d7916
#
_entry.id   183cfbf335183e3e9dbe5b88274d7916
#
_cell.length_a   1.000
_cell.length_b   1.000
_cell.length_c   1.000
_cell.angle_alpha   90.00
_cell.angle_beta   90.00
_cell.angle_gamma   90.00
#
_symmetry.space_group_name_H-M   'P 1'
#
loop_
_entity.id
_entity.type
_entity.pdbx_description
1 polymer ?
#
loop_
_entity_poly.entity_id
_entity_poly.type
_entity_poly.pdbx_seq_one_letter_code
_entity_poly.pdbx_strand_id
1 'polypeptide(L)'
;MHTPLSFAIMGVEVTYMANEDKKDFNAMLRNAKDMPKIQIVTDEATIKKYGGDRMYFAPPAAYDELMKKVPPGRVITVGAIREYLAKENNADFTEPITAGIFVSIAAWASHQRSGDETPYWRTLKANGELNAKYPGGVEAQKEMLEKEGHTVVQKGRTNIRYYVKDYEQVLFTL
;
A
#
# COMPACT_ATOMS: atom_id res chain seq x y z
N MET A 1 10.16 -0.46 -20.38
CA MET A 1 9.85 -1.59 -21.30
C MET A 1 10.39 -2.87 -20.70
N HIS A 2 9.62 -3.94 -20.77
CA HIS A 2 10.01 -5.22 -20.24
C HIS A 2 10.97 -5.94 -21.20
N THR A 3 11.93 -6.68 -20.65
CA THR A 3 12.89 -7.41 -21.48
C THR A 3 12.29 -8.72 -21.98
N PRO A 4 12.68 -9.18 -23.18
CA PRO A 4 12.18 -10.47 -23.70
C PRO A 4 12.51 -11.66 -22.80
N LEU A 5 13.63 -11.59 -22.11
CA LEU A 5 14.06 -12.67 -21.21
C LEU A 5 13.08 -12.84 -20.03
N SER A 6 12.63 -11.75 -19.46
CA SER A 6 11.59 -11.80 -18.42
C SER A 6 10.32 -12.43 -18.95
N PHE A 7 9.96 -12.15 -20.19
CA PHE A 7 8.77 -12.67 -20.83
C PHE A 7 8.78 -14.18 -20.96
N ALA A 8 9.91 -14.76 -21.34
CA ALA A 8 10.02 -16.20 -21.54
C ALA A 8 9.78 -16.98 -20.23
N ILE A 9 10.13 -16.41 -19.10
CA ILE A 9 10.05 -17.05 -17.79
C ILE A 9 8.75 -16.71 -17.08
N MET A 10 8.29 -15.48 -17.23
CA MET A 10 7.22 -14.87 -16.43
C MET A 10 6.08 -14.37 -17.32
N GLY A 11 5.63 -15.17 -18.25
CA GLY A 11 4.61 -14.76 -19.22
C GLY A 11 3.35 -14.17 -18.61
N VAL A 12 2.88 -14.74 -17.50
CA VAL A 12 1.70 -14.21 -16.78
C VAL A 12 2.03 -12.88 -16.15
N GLU A 13 3.20 -12.76 -15.55
CA GLU A 13 3.67 -11.52 -14.93
C GLU A 13 3.84 -10.41 -15.96
N VAL A 14 4.41 -10.71 -17.12
CA VAL A 14 4.54 -9.73 -18.21
C VAL A 14 3.18 -9.22 -18.66
N THR A 15 2.20 -10.09 -18.79
CA THR A 15 0.85 -9.71 -19.16
C THR A 15 0.23 -8.80 -18.11
N TYR A 16 0.43 -9.12 -16.83
CA TYR A 16 -0.02 -8.30 -15.73
C TYR A 16 0.62 -6.91 -15.76
N MET A 17 1.94 -6.85 -15.88
CA MET A 17 2.68 -5.58 -15.94
C MET A 17 2.26 -4.73 -17.14
N ALA A 18 2.09 -5.35 -18.29
CA ALA A 18 1.61 -4.65 -19.48
C ALA A 18 0.21 -4.06 -19.27
N ASN A 19 -0.67 -4.75 -18.56
CA ASN A 19 -1.99 -4.24 -18.22
C ASN A 19 -1.92 -3.07 -17.22
N GLU A 20 -1.05 -3.18 -16.23
CA GLU A 20 -0.83 -2.10 -15.26
C GLU A 20 -0.26 -0.86 -15.95
N ASP A 21 0.71 -1.01 -16.85
CA ASP A 21 1.29 0.10 -17.60
C ASP A 21 0.26 0.84 -18.48
N LYS A 22 -0.83 0.17 -18.86
CA LYS A 22 -1.88 0.77 -19.69
C LYS A 22 -2.93 1.55 -18.91
N LYS A 23 -2.98 1.37 -17.59
CA LYS A 23 -3.95 2.08 -16.75
C LYS A 23 -3.46 3.49 -16.43
N ASP A 24 -4.38 4.43 -16.38
CA ASP A 24 -4.11 5.79 -15.91
C ASP A 24 -4.33 5.84 -14.39
N PHE A 25 -3.28 5.54 -13.64
CA PHE A 25 -3.36 5.50 -12.19
C PHE A 25 -3.56 6.88 -11.57
N ASN A 26 -3.09 7.95 -12.21
CA ASN A 26 -3.35 9.30 -11.71
C ASN A 26 -4.82 9.68 -11.86
N ALA A 27 -5.48 9.27 -12.92
CA ALA A 27 -6.93 9.42 -13.05
C ALA A 27 -7.68 8.61 -11.99
N MET A 28 -7.24 7.36 -11.73
CA MET A 28 -7.82 6.52 -10.69
C MET A 28 -7.62 7.12 -9.30
N LEU A 29 -6.45 7.71 -9.05
CA LEU A 29 -6.14 8.37 -7.77
C LEU A 29 -7.09 9.55 -7.49
N ARG A 30 -7.44 10.30 -8.50
CA ARG A 30 -8.34 11.45 -8.40
C ARG A 30 -9.82 11.07 -8.34
N ASN A 31 -10.16 9.84 -8.67
CA ASN A 31 -11.55 9.39 -8.72
C ASN A 31 -12.04 8.95 -7.33
N ALA A 32 -12.69 9.85 -6.63
CA ALA A 32 -13.23 9.58 -5.29
C ALA A 32 -14.49 8.70 -5.32
N LYS A 33 -15.17 8.59 -6.48
CA LYS A 33 -16.48 7.90 -6.57
C LYS A 33 -17.46 8.49 -5.55
N ASP A 34 -18.00 7.62 -4.67
CA ASP A 34 -18.93 8.00 -3.61
C ASP A 34 -18.24 8.18 -2.24
N MET A 35 -16.92 8.26 -2.23
CA MET A 35 -16.13 8.39 -0.99
C MET A 35 -15.73 9.84 -0.71
N PRO A 36 -15.52 10.24 0.54
CA PRO A 36 -15.59 9.38 1.72
C PRO A 36 -17.01 9.03 2.15
N LYS A 37 -17.17 7.92 2.84
CA LYS A 37 -18.47 7.53 3.41
C LYS A 37 -18.29 6.61 4.62
N ILE A 38 -19.34 6.54 5.44
CA ILE A 38 -19.46 5.55 6.51
C ILE A 38 -20.58 4.60 6.16
N GLN A 39 -20.30 3.31 6.31
CA GLN A 39 -21.29 2.26 6.16
C GLN A 39 -21.45 1.55 7.48
N ILE A 40 -22.70 1.31 7.90
CA ILE A 40 -22.98 0.55 9.12
C ILE A 40 -22.93 -0.93 8.77
N VAL A 41 -22.05 -1.65 9.46
CA VAL A 41 -21.87 -3.08 9.27
C VAL A 41 -22.87 -3.83 10.15
N THR A 42 -23.48 -4.88 9.61
CA THR A 42 -24.45 -5.71 10.34
C THR A 42 -23.92 -7.10 10.69
N ASP A 43 -22.79 -7.49 10.13
CA ASP A 43 -22.16 -8.78 10.40
C ASP A 43 -21.48 -8.80 11.78
N GLU A 44 -21.98 -9.64 12.67
CA GLU A 44 -21.52 -9.71 14.06
C GLU A 44 -20.03 -10.07 14.18
N ALA A 45 -19.53 -10.95 13.32
CA ALA A 45 -18.12 -11.34 13.35
C ALA A 45 -17.21 -10.17 13.01
N THR A 46 -17.60 -9.37 12.04
CA THR A 46 -16.86 -8.16 11.64
C THR A 46 -16.90 -7.10 12.74
N ILE A 47 -18.07 -6.87 13.33
CA ILE A 47 -18.26 -5.92 14.44
C ILE A 47 -17.35 -6.31 15.61
N LYS A 48 -17.35 -7.59 15.97
CA LYS A 48 -16.49 -8.11 17.05
C LYS A 48 -15.01 -7.95 16.73
N LYS A 49 -14.62 -8.26 15.50
CA LYS A 49 -13.22 -8.20 15.06
C LYS A 49 -12.67 -6.77 15.15
N TYR A 50 -13.45 -5.78 14.75
CA TYR A 50 -12.99 -4.39 14.64
C TYR A 50 -13.46 -3.48 15.79
N GLY A 51 -14.28 -3.98 16.70
CA GLY A 51 -14.70 -3.24 17.87
C GLY A 51 -15.84 -2.25 17.66
N GLY A 52 -16.58 -2.38 16.55
CA GLY A 52 -17.72 -1.52 16.26
C GLY A 52 -18.27 -1.72 14.86
N ASP A 53 -19.36 -1.03 14.55
CA ASP A 53 -20.10 -1.18 13.31
C ASP A 53 -19.92 -0.07 12.29
N ARG A 54 -19.20 1.00 12.65
CA ARG A 54 -19.00 2.17 11.78
C ARG A 54 -17.74 1.98 10.93
N MET A 55 -17.96 1.57 9.68
CA MET A 55 -16.88 1.31 8.72
C MET A 55 -16.68 2.51 7.80
N TYR A 56 -15.48 3.07 7.78
CA TYR A 56 -15.11 4.22 6.96
C TYR A 56 -14.50 3.77 5.64
N PHE A 57 -14.90 4.42 4.55
CA PHE A 57 -14.26 4.29 3.24
C PHE A 57 -13.59 5.62 2.91
N ALA A 58 -12.28 5.62 2.80
CA ALA A 58 -11.52 6.78 2.38
C ALA A 58 -11.25 6.72 0.87
N PRO A 59 -11.27 7.87 0.17
CA PRO A 59 -10.92 7.88 -1.25
C PRO A 59 -9.42 7.63 -1.45
N PRO A 60 -9.01 7.22 -2.67
CA PRO A 60 -7.59 6.92 -2.94
C PRO A 60 -6.64 8.06 -2.60
N ALA A 61 -7.02 9.30 -2.90
CA ALA A 61 -6.18 10.47 -2.64
C ALA A 61 -5.86 10.65 -1.14
N ALA A 62 -6.75 10.23 -0.24
CA ALA A 62 -6.51 10.33 1.19
C ALA A 62 -5.32 9.44 1.62
N TYR A 63 -5.21 8.26 1.03
CA TYR A 63 -4.06 7.39 1.28
C TYR A 63 -2.77 7.99 0.75
N ASP A 64 -2.80 8.51 -0.47
CA ASP A 64 -1.64 9.13 -1.10
C ASP A 64 -1.10 10.29 -0.27
N GLU A 65 -1.97 11.16 0.23
CA GLU A 65 -1.58 12.29 1.06
C GLU A 65 -0.89 11.85 2.36
N LEU A 66 -1.39 10.80 3.00
CA LEU A 66 -0.79 10.27 4.22
C LEU A 66 0.54 9.58 3.94
N MET A 67 0.62 8.83 2.85
CA MET A 67 1.86 8.16 2.42
C MET A 67 2.97 9.17 2.14
N LYS A 68 2.64 10.33 1.59
CA LYS A 68 3.61 11.41 1.32
C LYS A 68 4.26 11.97 2.58
N LYS A 69 3.64 11.82 3.73
CA LYS A 69 4.16 12.39 4.99
C LYS A 69 5.32 11.58 5.58
N VAL A 70 5.50 10.34 5.17
CA VAL A 70 6.52 9.46 5.75
C VAL A 70 7.91 9.89 5.28
N PRO A 71 8.78 10.34 6.19
CA PRO A 71 10.11 10.83 5.82
C PRO A 71 11.11 9.70 5.52
N PRO A 72 12.24 10.01 4.87
CA PRO A 72 13.31 9.05 4.67
C PRO A 72 13.75 8.41 5.99
N GLY A 73 14.03 7.12 5.97
CA GLY A 73 14.47 6.36 7.15
C GLY A 73 13.33 5.93 8.08
N ARG A 74 12.10 6.27 7.76
CA ARG A 74 10.91 5.84 8.49
C ARG A 74 9.99 5.02 7.59
N VAL A 75 9.17 4.20 8.21
CA VAL A 75 8.17 3.40 7.52
C VAL A 75 6.82 3.50 8.22
N ILE A 76 5.75 3.16 7.52
CA ILE A 76 4.41 3.06 8.07
C ILE A 76 3.76 1.79 7.54
N THR A 77 2.77 1.27 8.24
CA THR A 77 1.97 0.15 7.74
C THR A 77 0.63 0.65 7.22
N VAL A 78 0.05 -0.07 6.27
CA VAL A 78 -1.31 0.22 5.79
C VAL A 78 -2.31 0.18 6.96
N GLY A 79 -2.10 -0.74 7.91
CA GLY A 79 -2.93 -0.81 9.11
C GLY A 79 -2.91 0.48 9.93
N ALA A 80 -1.74 1.09 10.11
CA ALA A 80 -1.61 2.36 10.82
C ALA A 80 -2.33 3.50 10.11
N ILE A 81 -2.26 3.54 8.78
CA ILE A 81 -3.00 4.52 7.97
C ILE A 81 -4.51 4.33 8.17
N ARG A 82 -4.99 3.08 8.13
CA ARG A 82 -6.41 2.79 8.35
C ARG A 82 -6.88 3.22 9.73
N GLU A 83 -6.09 2.96 10.77
CA GLU A 83 -6.42 3.37 12.13
C GLU A 83 -6.51 4.89 12.26
N TYR A 84 -5.57 5.61 11.69
CA TYR A 84 -5.57 7.07 11.66
C TYR A 84 -6.83 7.60 10.97
N LEU A 85 -7.16 7.10 9.78
CA LEU A 85 -8.33 7.54 9.01
C LEU A 85 -9.64 7.28 9.78
N ALA A 86 -9.77 6.14 10.42
CA ALA A 86 -10.95 5.82 11.20
C ALA A 86 -11.11 6.78 12.38
N LYS A 87 -10.02 7.02 13.11
CA LYS A 87 -10.02 7.90 14.27
C LYS A 87 -10.37 9.34 13.90
N GLU A 88 -9.78 9.85 12.81
CA GLU A 88 -10.05 11.20 12.34
C GLU A 88 -11.49 11.41 11.85
N ASN A 89 -12.18 10.33 11.50
CA ASN A 89 -13.52 10.40 10.93
C ASN A 89 -14.60 9.78 11.82
N ASN A 90 -14.32 9.60 13.10
CA ASN A 90 -15.25 9.06 14.09
C ASN A 90 -15.84 7.70 13.67
N ALA A 91 -15.01 6.87 13.08
CA ALA A 91 -15.37 5.51 12.68
C ALA A 91 -14.65 4.49 13.56
N ASP A 92 -15.18 3.27 13.60
CA ASP A 92 -14.59 2.19 14.37
C ASP A 92 -13.44 1.54 13.65
N PHE A 93 -13.52 1.50 12.32
CA PHE A 93 -12.44 0.99 11.47
C PHE A 93 -12.59 1.49 10.04
N THR A 94 -11.48 1.41 9.28
CA THR A 94 -11.47 1.71 7.85
C THR A 94 -11.50 0.43 7.06
N GLU A 95 -12.29 0.38 6.00
CA GLU A 95 -12.47 -0.80 5.17
C GLU A 95 -11.10 -1.28 4.63
N PRO A 96 -10.69 -2.54 4.90
CA PRO A 96 -9.31 -2.97 4.64
C PRO A 96 -9.02 -3.35 3.18
N ILE A 97 -10.00 -3.80 2.41
CA ILE A 97 -9.77 -4.28 1.04
C ILE A 97 -9.46 -3.10 0.12
N THR A 98 -10.27 -2.04 0.16
CA THR A 98 -10.00 -0.83 -0.63
C THR A 98 -8.74 -0.13 -0.18
N ALA A 99 -8.40 -0.18 1.12
CA ALA A 99 -7.14 0.37 1.61
C ALA A 99 -5.94 -0.24 0.88
N GLY A 100 -5.90 -1.57 0.78
CA GLY A 100 -4.84 -2.27 0.06
C GLY A 100 -4.77 -1.92 -1.42
N ILE A 101 -5.94 -1.77 -2.06
CA ILE A 101 -6.03 -1.37 -3.48
C ILE A 101 -5.53 0.08 -3.64
N PHE A 102 -5.94 0.98 -2.76
CA PHE A 102 -5.67 2.41 -2.92
C PHE A 102 -4.21 2.78 -2.64
N VAL A 103 -3.54 2.11 -1.71
CA VAL A 103 -2.09 2.32 -1.55
C VAL A 103 -1.31 1.85 -2.79
N SER A 104 -1.78 0.80 -3.44
CA SER A 104 -1.18 0.34 -4.70
C SER A 104 -1.44 1.34 -5.83
N ILE A 105 -2.64 1.90 -5.93
CA ILE A 105 -2.96 2.97 -6.89
C ILE A 105 -2.05 4.18 -6.65
N ALA A 106 -1.86 4.60 -5.40
CA ALA A 106 -0.97 5.71 -5.06
C ALA A 106 0.47 5.44 -5.52
N ALA A 107 0.96 4.22 -5.32
CA ALA A 107 2.30 3.82 -5.74
C ALA A 107 2.47 3.91 -7.27
N TRP A 108 1.55 3.31 -8.01
CA TRP A 108 1.59 3.34 -9.48
C TRP A 108 1.37 4.74 -10.04
N ALA A 109 0.49 5.54 -9.43
CA ALA A 109 0.29 6.92 -9.83
C ALA A 109 1.57 7.74 -9.69
N SER A 110 2.28 7.60 -8.58
CA SER A 110 3.56 8.24 -8.36
C SER A 110 4.60 7.80 -9.40
N HIS A 111 4.63 6.50 -9.68
CA HIS A 111 5.55 5.92 -10.67
C HIS A 111 5.31 6.47 -12.08
N GLN A 112 4.05 6.73 -12.44
CA GLN A 112 3.67 7.21 -13.77
C GLN A 112 3.84 8.72 -13.98
N ARG A 113 3.81 9.51 -12.89
CA ARG A 113 3.88 10.96 -13.04
C ARG A 113 5.31 11.47 -12.86
N SER A 114 5.54 12.66 -13.38
CA SER A 114 6.78 13.40 -13.18
C SER A 114 6.56 14.45 -12.09
N GLY A 115 7.36 14.39 -11.04
CA GLY A 115 7.23 15.30 -9.90
C GLY A 115 6.13 14.89 -8.92
N ASP A 116 6.00 15.61 -7.82
CA ASP A 116 5.06 15.35 -6.73
C ASP A 116 5.06 13.88 -6.30
N GLU A 117 6.25 13.35 -6.07
CA GLU A 117 6.47 11.94 -5.80
C GLU A 117 5.90 11.52 -4.46
N THR A 118 5.28 10.33 -4.43
CA THR A 118 4.86 9.66 -3.20
C THR A 118 5.88 8.59 -2.86
N PRO A 119 6.55 8.66 -1.70
CA PRO A 119 7.54 7.65 -1.31
C PRO A 119 6.84 6.35 -0.88
N TYR A 120 6.18 5.70 -1.81
CA TYR A 120 5.32 4.56 -1.56
C TYR A 120 6.05 3.35 -0.95
N TRP A 121 7.34 3.21 -1.23
CA TRP A 121 8.15 2.10 -0.68
C TRP A 121 8.24 2.13 0.84
N ARG A 122 7.94 3.25 1.48
CA ARG A 122 7.90 3.41 2.94
C ARG A 122 6.61 2.92 3.57
N THR A 123 5.60 2.59 2.76
CA THR A 123 4.31 2.04 3.23
C THR A 123 4.33 0.52 3.08
N LEU A 124 4.31 -0.17 4.21
CA LEU A 124 4.44 -1.62 4.30
C LEU A 124 3.09 -2.29 4.57
N LYS A 125 3.01 -3.57 4.25
CA LYS A 125 1.91 -4.43 4.68
C LYS A 125 2.04 -4.75 6.18
N ALA A 126 1.09 -5.50 6.70
CA ALA A 126 1.15 -5.97 8.09
C ALA A 126 2.48 -6.66 8.39
N ASN A 127 2.94 -6.52 9.62
CA ASN A 127 4.19 -7.12 10.13
C ASN A 127 5.46 -6.59 9.43
N GLY A 128 5.36 -5.48 8.72
CA GLY A 128 6.51 -4.91 8.02
C GLY A 128 6.80 -5.57 6.68
N GLU A 129 5.86 -6.28 6.12
CA GLU A 129 6.03 -7.00 4.85
C GLU A 129 6.07 -6.05 3.66
N LEU A 130 6.98 -6.32 2.71
CA LEU A 130 7.05 -5.61 1.44
C LEU A 130 5.86 -5.97 0.55
N ASN A 131 5.47 -5.05 -0.33
CA ASN A 131 4.28 -5.19 -1.16
C ASN A 131 4.65 -5.54 -2.61
N ALA A 132 4.39 -6.78 -3.00
CA ALA A 132 4.68 -7.26 -4.36
C ALA A 132 3.89 -6.54 -5.46
N LYS A 133 2.83 -5.81 -5.11
CA LYS A 133 1.99 -5.09 -6.08
C LYS A 133 2.51 -3.70 -6.43
N TYR A 134 3.53 -3.21 -5.73
CA TYR A 134 4.13 -1.92 -6.05
C TYR A 134 4.95 -2.00 -7.34
N PRO A 135 5.19 -0.86 -8.01
CA PRO A 135 6.01 -0.81 -9.23
C PRO A 135 7.36 -1.50 -9.03
N GLY A 136 7.70 -2.44 -9.91
CA GLY A 136 8.94 -3.21 -9.83
C GLY A 136 8.93 -4.33 -8.78
N GLY A 137 7.83 -4.53 -8.05
CA GLY A 137 7.68 -5.61 -7.08
C GLY A 137 8.57 -5.47 -5.85
N VAL A 138 8.73 -6.56 -5.13
CA VAL A 138 9.50 -6.57 -3.87
C VAL A 138 10.97 -6.23 -4.07
N GLU A 139 11.57 -6.56 -5.20
CA GLU A 139 12.98 -6.27 -5.47
C GLU A 139 13.23 -4.77 -5.55
N ALA A 140 12.38 -4.03 -6.27
CA ALA A 140 12.51 -2.57 -6.37
C ALA A 140 12.26 -1.89 -5.03
N GLN A 141 11.25 -2.33 -4.29
CA GLN A 141 10.96 -1.80 -2.96
C GLN A 141 12.12 -2.06 -1.99
N LYS A 142 12.67 -3.27 -2.00
CA LYS A 142 13.83 -3.63 -1.20
C LYS A 142 15.00 -2.69 -1.45
N GLU A 143 15.33 -2.46 -2.71
CA GLU A 143 16.43 -1.58 -3.10
C GLU A 143 16.23 -0.16 -2.53
N MET A 144 15.03 0.38 -2.65
CA MET A 144 14.74 1.73 -2.14
C MET A 144 14.81 1.79 -0.61
N LEU A 145 14.30 0.78 0.08
CA LEU A 145 14.37 0.70 1.54
C LEU A 145 15.80 0.55 2.04
N GLU A 146 16.60 -0.27 1.38
CA GLU A 146 18.01 -0.46 1.74
C GLU A 146 18.84 0.81 1.53
N LYS A 147 18.54 1.60 0.51
CA LYS A 147 19.15 2.92 0.31
C LYS A 147 18.86 3.88 1.46
N GLU A 148 17.76 3.68 2.16
CA GLU A 148 17.38 4.50 3.31
C GLU A 148 17.84 3.93 4.65
N GLY A 149 18.67 2.90 4.62
CA GLY A 149 19.29 2.32 5.80
C GLY A 149 18.55 1.16 6.44
N HIS A 150 17.47 0.69 5.82
CA HIS A 150 16.73 -0.47 6.34
C HIS A 150 17.40 -1.78 5.92
N THR A 151 17.21 -2.81 6.73
CA THR A 151 17.60 -4.17 6.39
C THR A 151 16.34 -4.96 6.01
N VAL A 152 16.36 -5.59 4.85
CA VAL A 152 15.26 -6.42 4.38
C VAL A 152 15.65 -7.89 4.56
N VAL A 153 14.79 -8.65 5.22
CA VAL A 153 14.99 -10.09 5.48
C VAL A 153 13.90 -10.89 4.78
N GLN A 154 14.24 -12.11 4.39
CA GLN A 154 13.26 -13.02 3.82
C GLN A 154 12.88 -14.11 4.80
N LYS A 155 11.64 -14.57 4.76
CA LYS A 155 11.11 -15.63 5.59
C LYS A 155 10.28 -16.60 4.76
N GLY A 156 10.23 -17.85 5.17
CA GLY A 156 9.47 -18.91 4.52
C GLY A 156 10.37 -19.84 3.72
N ARG A 157 9.83 -21.03 3.42
CA ARG A 157 10.52 -22.07 2.63
C ARG A 157 10.00 -22.12 1.19
N THR A 158 8.71 -22.36 1.03
CA THR A 158 8.04 -22.45 -0.27
C THR A 158 7.36 -21.16 -0.65
N ASN A 159 6.84 -20.43 0.32
CA ASN A 159 6.19 -19.14 0.13
C ASN A 159 7.07 -18.08 0.78
N ILE A 160 8.06 -17.61 0.02
CA ILE A 160 9.04 -16.65 0.50
C ILE A 160 8.43 -15.25 0.49
N ARG A 161 8.53 -14.56 1.64
CA ARG A 161 8.09 -13.18 1.81
C ARG A 161 9.24 -12.34 2.37
N TYR A 162 9.18 -11.05 2.10
CA TYR A 162 10.23 -10.10 2.48
C TYR A 162 9.68 -9.09 3.48
N TYR A 163 10.50 -8.76 4.48
CA TYR A 163 10.10 -7.90 5.60
C TYR A 163 11.20 -6.90 5.92
N VAL A 164 10.83 -5.71 6.38
CA VAL A 164 11.78 -4.78 7.00
C VAL A 164 12.07 -5.31 8.41
N LYS A 165 13.35 -5.60 8.66
CA LYS A 165 13.80 -6.06 9.97
C LYS A 165 13.60 -4.96 11.01
N ASP A 166 13.05 -5.33 12.17
CA ASP A 166 12.82 -4.41 13.28
C ASP A 166 12.05 -3.15 12.89
N TYR A 167 11.07 -3.29 11.99
CA TYR A 167 10.32 -2.16 11.46
C TYR A 167 9.64 -1.33 12.55
N GLU A 168 9.27 -1.94 13.67
CA GLU A 168 8.63 -1.24 14.79
C GLU A 168 9.50 -0.13 15.37
N GLN A 169 10.83 -0.23 15.25
CA GLN A 169 11.76 0.77 15.76
C GLN A 169 11.87 2.00 14.87
N VAL A 170 11.37 1.93 13.64
CA VAL A 170 11.46 3.01 12.64
C VAL A 170 10.09 3.45 12.14
N LEU A 171 9.04 3.13 12.88
CA LEU A 171 7.68 3.53 12.52
C LEU A 171 7.52 5.05 12.58
N PHE A 172 6.86 5.58 11.56
CA PHE A 172 6.36 6.95 11.54
C PHE A 172 4.97 7.00 12.16
N THR A 173 4.70 8.01 12.97
CA THR A 173 3.39 8.24 13.58
C THR A 173 2.72 9.45 12.91
N LEU A 174 1.52 9.24 12.39
CA LEU A 174 0.68 10.29 11.81
C LEU A 174 0.14 11.25 12.86
#